data_f767c20ce34da99dc43fd19f8dcc3a82
#
_entry.id   f767c20ce34da99dc43fd19f8dcc3a82
#
_cell.length_a   1.000
_cell.length_b   1.000
_cell.length_c   1.000
_cell.angle_alpha   90.00
_cell.angle_beta   90.00
_cell.angle_gamma   90.00
#
_symmetry.space_group_name_H-M   'P 1'
#
loop_
_entity.id
_entity.type
_entity.pdbx_description
1 polymer ?
#
loop_
_entity_poly.entity_id
_entity_poly.type
_entity_poly.pdbx_seq_one_letter_code
_entity_poly.pdbx_strand_id
1 'polypeptide(L)'
;MAKNINSSEYTEETMLKLDIFRKCFREWYPVFLHAPHITHLFIYDMFAGSGKDAIGNYGSPLILLQEARGENKQHCKHLYNVGKPIVVFGFNEKIRDKSIELQQNIKAEQSACQEHCEYSSCPFINNIHVGAYDFQELIQNEKVNNVLSNKSYGKFVLLDQYGFKQINDEVFLKLINSPKTDFIFFIASSFIRRFKTLGAVTTYFHDNSIVFDESKPKECHRAITDYFRSLIPTDKEYYLHSFTIQKGSNYYGLIFGSNHTLGMEKFLKVCWSEDPLAGESNCNINNDYEIGSLFYNPTSSNKKRDVSNMVKSKILNKEITSNIEGLKFVLSLGCEPKLFVDIVKELIAQNIVEIDGTFNRTSSNIHRASEYHIILK
;
A
#
# COMPACT_ATOMS: atom_id res chain seq x y z
N MET A 1 -17.67 -2.73 24.58
CA MET A 1 -17.07 -4.04 24.24
C MET A 1 -16.61 -3.97 22.79
N ALA A 2 -15.36 -4.29 22.49
CA ALA A 2 -14.88 -4.38 21.12
C ALA A 2 -15.63 -5.53 20.41
N LYS A 3 -16.27 -5.22 19.27
CA LYS A 3 -16.99 -6.23 18.48
C LYS A 3 -15.97 -7.28 18.02
N ASN A 4 -16.21 -8.56 18.35
CA ASN A 4 -15.33 -9.64 17.91
C ASN A 4 -15.57 -9.88 16.41
N ILE A 5 -14.76 -9.23 15.55
CA ILE A 5 -14.91 -9.26 14.09
C ILE A 5 -14.72 -10.67 13.53
N ASN A 6 -13.93 -11.51 14.19
CA ASN A 6 -13.63 -12.87 13.74
C ASN A 6 -14.63 -13.93 14.18
N SER A 7 -15.65 -13.55 15.00
CA SER A 7 -16.73 -14.46 15.40
C SER A 7 -17.89 -14.55 14.39
N SER A 8 -17.78 -13.87 13.27
CA SER A 8 -18.73 -13.90 12.16
C SER A 8 -17.96 -14.04 10.84
N GLU A 9 -18.67 -14.40 9.79
CA GLU A 9 -18.16 -14.36 8.41
C GLU A 9 -17.68 -12.95 8.04
N TYR A 10 -16.61 -12.86 7.26
CA TYR A 10 -16.14 -11.57 6.73
C TYR A 10 -17.17 -10.99 5.76
N THR A 11 -17.41 -9.70 5.88
CA THR A 11 -18.26 -8.98 4.93
C THR A 11 -17.54 -8.79 3.59
N GLU A 12 -18.29 -8.53 2.51
CA GLU A 12 -17.72 -8.28 1.18
C GLU A 12 -16.63 -7.21 1.20
N GLU A 13 -16.81 -6.13 1.97
CA GLU A 13 -15.83 -5.05 2.06
C GLU A 13 -14.59 -5.46 2.87
N THR A 14 -14.75 -6.38 3.83
CA THR A 14 -13.60 -6.98 4.52
C THR A 14 -12.83 -7.88 3.56
N MET A 15 -13.54 -8.66 2.75
CA MET A 15 -12.91 -9.50 1.72
C MET A 15 -12.19 -8.64 0.66
N LEU A 16 -12.79 -7.54 0.20
CA LEU A 16 -12.13 -6.58 -0.70
C LEU A 16 -10.85 -6.01 -0.08
N LYS A 17 -10.91 -5.58 1.20
CA LYS A 17 -9.72 -5.09 1.92
C LYS A 17 -8.61 -6.14 1.95
N LEU A 18 -8.95 -7.38 2.29
CA LEU A 18 -8.01 -8.49 2.34
C LEU A 18 -7.44 -8.84 0.96
N ASP A 19 -8.24 -8.72 -0.10
CA ASP A 19 -7.79 -8.93 -1.47
C ASP A 19 -6.81 -7.82 -1.93
N ILE A 20 -7.07 -6.57 -1.56
CA ILE A 20 -6.11 -5.47 -1.80
C ILE A 20 -4.79 -5.76 -1.06
N PHE A 21 -4.83 -6.20 0.21
CA PHE A 21 -3.61 -6.58 0.95
C PHE A 21 -2.86 -7.71 0.25
N ARG A 22 -3.58 -8.74 -0.21
CA ARG A 22 -3.03 -9.85 -0.99
C ARG A 22 -2.32 -9.37 -2.24
N LYS A 23 -3.00 -8.55 -3.05
CA LYS A 23 -2.46 -8.03 -4.31
C LYS A 23 -1.26 -7.11 -4.08
N CYS A 24 -1.32 -6.23 -3.08
CA CYS A 24 -0.20 -5.36 -2.72
C CYS A 24 1.03 -6.17 -2.29
N PHE A 25 0.85 -7.17 -1.44
CA PHE A 25 1.96 -8.00 -1.00
C PHE A 25 2.53 -8.86 -2.15
N ARG A 26 1.67 -9.39 -3.02
CA ARG A 26 2.07 -10.13 -4.24
C ARG A 26 2.94 -9.28 -5.18
N GLU A 27 2.63 -7.99 -5.33
CA GLU A 27 3.43 -7.06 -6.13
C GLU A 27 4.72 -6.63 -5.41
N TRP A 28 4.69 -6.50 -4.08
CA TRP A 28 5.80 -6.04 -3.26
C TRP A 28 6.87 -7.11 -3.04
N TYR A 29 6.45 -8.32 -2.66
CA TYR A 29 7.34 -9.37 -2.16
C TYR A 29 8.45 -9.78 -3.14
N PRO A 30 8.17 -10.03 -4.44
CA PRO A 30 9.21 -10.41 -5.40
C PRO A 30 10.27 -9.33 -5.62
N VAL A 31 9.91 -8.05 -5.48
CA VAL A 31 10.85 -6.93 -5.66
C VAL A 31 11.98 -7.01 -4.64
N PHE A 32 11.64 -7.25 -3.38
CA PHE A 32 12.61 -7.36 -2.31
C PHE A 32 13.25 -8.75 -2.22
N LEU A 33 12.49 -9.80 -2.55
CA LEU A 33 12.99 -11.18 -2.56
C LEU A 33 14.20 -11.35 -3.50
N HIS A 34 14.17 -10.68 -4.65
CA HIS A 34 15.23 -10.77 -5.66
C HIS A 34 16.24 -9.62 -5.59
N ALA A 35 16.14 -8.75 -4.59
CA ALA A 35 17.07 -7.63 -4.45
C ALA A 35 18.39 -8.10 -3.78
N PRO A 36 19.55 -8.04 -4.49
CA PRO A 36 20.79 -8.69 -4.04
C PRO A 36 21.40 -8.09 -2.77
N HIS A 37 21.02 -6.85 -2.45
CA HIS A 37 21.52 -6.12 -1.27
C HIS A 37 20.62 -6.30 -0.02
N ILE A 38 19.53 -7.06 -0.13
CA ILE A 38 18.63 -7.34 0.98
C ILE A 38 19.03 -8.64 1.65
N THR A 39 19.29 -8.56 2.95
CA THR A 39 19.70 -9.72 3.76
C THR A 39 18.51 -10.38 4.48
N HIS A 40 17.53 -9.57 4.89
CA HIS A 40 16.32 -10.03 5.58
C HIS A 40 15.10 -9.31 5.03
N LEU A 41 13.97 -10.02 5.01
CA LEU A 41 12.65 -9.45 4.78
C LEU A 41 11.82 -9.63 6.03
N PHE A 42 11.35 -8.52 6.60
CA PHE A 42 10.42 -8.54 7.72
C PHE A 42 9.03 -8.18 7.24
N ILE A 43 8.09 -9.07 7.48
CA ILE A 43 6.67 -8.92 7.14
C ILE A 43 5.91 -8.86 8.46
N TYR A 44 5.41 -7.68 8.78
CA TYR A 44 4.68 -7.43 10.01
C TYR A 44 3.19 -7.22 9.76
N ASP A 45 2.34 -7.93 10.49
CA ASP A 45 0.94 -7.60 10.69
C ASP A 45 0.73 -7.29 12.17
N MET A 46 0.53 -6.01 12.46
CA MET A 46 0.49 -5.51 13.83
C MET A 46 -0.88 -5.65 14.50
N PHE A 47 -1.91 -6.09 13.75
CA PHE A 47 -3.29 -6.29 14.22
C PHE A 47 -3.89 -7.56 13.60
N ALA A 48 -3.20 -8.66 13.77
CA ALA A 48 -3.35 -9.89 12.98
C ALA A 48 -4.68 -10.66 13.20
N GLY A 49 -5.42 -10.36 14.28
CA GLY A 49 -6.64 -11.12 14.62
C GLY A 49 -6.36 -12.60 14.89
N SER A 50 -7.36 -13.45 14.69
CA SER A 50 -7.22 -14.91 14.84
C SER A 50 -6.73 -15.62 13.57
N GLY A 51 -6.53 -14.90 12.48
CA GLY A 51 -6.05 -15.44 11.20
C GLY A 51 -7.12 -16.05 10.31
N LYS A 52 -8.30 -16.37 10.84
CA LYS A 52 -9.47 -16.85 10.08
C LYS A 52 -10.76 -16.23 10.63
N ASP A 53 -11.80 -16.21 9.79
CA ASP A 53 -13.17 -15.93 10.23
C ASP A 53 -13.90 -17.21 10.69
N ALA A 54 -15.19 -17.06 11.04
CA ALA A 54 -16.01 -18.16 11.58
C ALA A 54 -16.25 -19.31 10.59
N ILE A 55 -16.10 -19.08 9.29
CA ILE A 55 -16.31 -20.11 8.26
C ILE A 55 -14.99 -20.56 7.59
N GLY A 56 -13.84 -20.06 8.09
CA GLY A 56 -12.51 -20.48 7.66
C GLY A 56 -11.87 -19.63 6.57
N ASN A 57 -12.45 -18.49 6.16
CA ASN A 57 -11.79 -17.56 5.25
C ASN A 57 -10.51 -17.00 5.89
N TYR A 58 -9.45 -16.90 5.11
CA TYR A 58 -8.17 -16.41 5.58
C TYR A 58 -8.19 -14.91 5.87
N GLY A 59 -7.70 -14.56 7.05
CA GLY A 59 -7.30 -13.20 7.40
C GLY A 59 -5.90 -12.85 6.89
N SER A 60 -5.49 -11.63 7.10
CA SER A 60 -4.21 -11.08 6.61
C SER A 60 -2.99 -11.95 6.92
N PRO A 61 -2.79 -12.53 8.13
CA PRO A 61 -1.59 -13.33 8.40
C PRO A 61 -1.45 -14.56 7.50
N LEU A 62 -2.55 -15.29 7.31
CA LEU A 62 -2.52 -16.49 6.47
C LEU A 62 -2.44 -16.16 4.99
N ILE A 63 -3.03 -15.04 4.57
CA ILE A 63 -2.88 -14.49 3.21
C ILE A 63 -1.41 -14.17 2.94
N LEU A 64 -0.74 -13.44 3.85
CA LEU A 64 0.68 -13.09 3.70
C LEU A 64 1.56 -14.35 3.61
N LEU A 65 1.30 -15.37 4.44
CA LEU A 65 2.01 -16.64 4.37
C LEU A 65 1.77 -17.39 3.06
N GLN A 66 0.53 -17.39 2.55
CA GLN A 66 0.17 -18.02 1.29
C GLN A 66 0.88 -17.35 0.11
N GLU A 67 0.81 -16.02 0.03
CA GLU A 67 1.44 -15.25 -1.05
C GLU A 67 2.98 -15.33 -1.01
N ALA A 68 3.58 -15.42 0.18
CA ALA A 68 5.02 -15.58 0.31
C ALA A 68 5.55 -16.91 -0.24
N ARG A 69 4.71 -17.93 -0.35
CA ARG A 69 5.07 -19.19 -1.02
C ARG A 69 5.13 -19.04 -2.54
N GLY A 70 4.29 -18.15 -3.09
CA GLY A 70 4.09 -17.95 -4.53
C GLY A 70 3.33 -19.08 -5.20
N GLU A 71 2.96 -18.86 -6.44
CA GLU A 71 2.36 -19.91 -7.28
C GLU A 71 3.32 -21.08 -7.43
N ASN A 72 2.80 -22.31 -7.27
CA ASN A 72 3.61 -23.53 -7.33
C ASN A 72 4.87 -23.48 -6.44
N LYS A 73 4.79 -22.76 -5.30
CA LYS A 73 5.89 -22.59 -4.34
C LYS A 73 7.17 -21.99 -4.95
N GLN A 74 7.05 -21.17 -6.00
CA GLN A 74 8.21 -20.59 -6.71
C GLN A 74 9.13 -19.77 -5.81
N HIS A 75 8.58 -19.07 -4.81
CA HIS A 75 9.38 -18.27 -3.88
C HIS A 75 10.08 -19.16 -2.84
N CYS A 76 9.43 -20.24 -2.39
CA CYS A 76 10.08 -21.25 -1.55
C CYS A 76 11.26 -21.90 -2.28
N LYS A 77 11.08 -22.23 -3.57
CA LYS A 77 12.16 -22.77 -4.42
C LYS A 77 13.33 -21.82 -4.52
N HIS A 78 13.05 -20.54 -4.75
CA HIS A 78 14.10 -19.52 -4.80
C HIS A 78 14.87 -19.46 -3.47
N LEU A 79 14.18 -19.34 -2.33
CA LEU A 79 14.78 -19.27 -1.01
C LEU A 79 15.58 -20.52 -0.66
N TYR A 80 15.06 -21.71 -1.03
CA TYR A 80 15.75 -22.99 -0.81
C TYR A 80 17.08 -23.05 -1.58
N ASN A 81 17.09 -22.60 -2.83
CA ASN A 81 18.27 -22.64 -3.69
C ASN A 81 19.30 -21.56 -3.36
N VAL A 82 18.85 -20.35 -3.01
CA VAL A 82 19.72 -19.18 -2.83
C VAL A 82 20.07 -18.94 -1.35
N GLY A 83 19.19 -19.36 -0.42
CA GLY A 83 19.36 -19.17 1.01
C GLY A 83 19.21 -17.72 1.49
N LYS A 84 18.87 -16.79 0.61
CA LYS A 84 18.70 -15.34 0.92
C LYS A 84 17.58 -14.74 0.08
N PRO A 85 16.92 -13.67 0.60
CA PRO A 85 17.00 -13.13 1.97
C PRO A 85 16.40 -14.09 3.01
N ILE A 86 16.72 -13.92 4.28
CA ILE A 86 15.99 -14.57 5.37
C ILE A 86 14.65 -13.85 5.51
N VAL A 87 13.55 -14.60 5.42
CA VAL A 87 12.19 -14.04 5.52
C VAL A 87 11.63 -14.30 6.90
N VAL A 88 11.20 -13.24 7.58
CA VAL A 88 10.69 -13.28 8.95
C VAL A 88 9.28 -12.68 9.00
N PHE A 89 8.34 -13.40 9.57
CA PHE A 89 6.98 -12.94 9.82
C PHE A 89 6.79 -12.61 11.30
N GLY A 90 6.25 -11.44 11.57
CA GLY A 90 5.85 -11.02 12.91
C GLY A 90 4.37 -10.65 12.92
N PHE A 91 3.58 -11.45 13.60
CA PHE A 91 2.14 -11.25 13.73
C PHE A 91 1.82 -10.87 15.17
N ASN A 92 1.10 -9.78 15.38
CA ASN A 92 0.71 -9.32 16.70
C ASN A 92 -0.81 -9.23 16.83
N GLU A 93 -1.33 -9.83 17.89
CA GLU A 93 -2.74 -9.70 18.28
C GLU A 93 -2.82 -9.51 19.78
N LYS A 94 -3.28 -8.33 20.21
CA LYS A 94 -3.32 -7.94 21.64
C LYS A 94 -4.19 -8.86 22.49
N ILE A 95 -5.28 -9.40 21.92
CA ILE A 95 -6.19 -10.28 22.64
C ILE A 95 -5.59 -11.68 22.68
N ARG A 96 -5.20 -12.11 23.88
CA ARG A 96 -4.45 -13.36 24.08
C ARG A 96 -5.13 -14.60 23.49
N ASP A 97 -6.44 -14.72 23.67
CA ASP A 97 -7.20 -15.88 23.13
C ASP A 97 -7.14 -15.93 21.61
N LYS A 98 -7.27 -14.77 20.93
CA LYS A 98 -7.12 -14.67 19.48
C LYS A 98 -5.68 -14.94 19.03
N SER A 99 -4.68 -14.49 19.81
CA SER A 99 -3.27 -14.79 19.53
C SER A 99 -2.99 -16.29 19.61
N ILE A 100 -3.59 -17.01 20.58
CA ILE A 100 -3.49 -18.47 20.68
C ILE A 100 -4.16 -19.15 19.48
N GLU A 101 -5.37 -18.71 19.10
CA GLU A 101 -6.09 -19.20 17.92
C GLU A 101 -5.27 -18.96 16.63
N LEU A 102 -4.68 -17.77 16.48
CA LEU A 102 -3.78 -17.45 15.38
C LEU A 102 -2.60 -18.43 15.29
N GLN A 103 -1.95 -18.72 16.44
CA GLN A 103 -0.86 -19.68 16.47
C GLN A 103 -1.31 -21.09 16.02
N GLN A 104 -2.51 -21.52 16.42
CA GLN A 104 -3.09 -22.80 16.01
C GLN A 104 -3.36 -22.82 14.51
N ASN A 105 -3.98 -21.76 13.97
CA ASN A 105 -4.27 -21.61 12.55
C ASN A 105 -2.99 -21.60 11.71
N ILE A 106 -1.93 -20.91 12.15
CA ILE A 106 -0.62 -20.90 11.47
C ILE A 106 0.00 -22.31 11.48
N LYS A 107 -0.02 -23.01 12.62
CA LYS A 107 0.51 -24.38 12.71
C LYS A 107 -0.23 -25.34 11.79
N ALA A 108 -1.56 -25.27 11.76
CA ALA A 108 -2.37 -26.09 10.85
C ALA A 108 -2.01 -25.82 9.37
N GLU A 109 -1.84 -24.56 9.01
CA GLU A 109 -1.44 -24.15 7.66
C GLU A 109 -0.02 -24.59 7.30
N GLN A 110 0.91 -24.56 8.25
CA GLN A 110 2.27 -25.07 8.07
C GLN A 110 2.26 -26.59 7.88
N SER A 111 1.52 -27.34 8.69
CA SER A 111 1.41 -28.81 8.57
C SER A 111 0.84 -29.20 7.23
N ALA A 112 -0.28 -28.61 6.81
CA ALA A 112 -0.90 -28.87 5.50
C ALA A 112 0.05 -28.56 4.33
N CYS A 113 0.85 -27.49 4.46
CA CYS A 113 1.85 -27.17 3.44
C CYS A 113 3.00 -28.19 3.39
N GLN A 114 3.44 -28.69 4.55
CA GLN A 114 4.55 -29.66 4.65
C GLN A 114 4.20 -31.03 4.07
N GLU A 115 2.96 -31.50 4.23
CA GLU A 115 2.49 -32.78 3.67
C GLU A 115 2.70 -32.88 2.15
N HIS A 116 2.71 -31.74 1.46
CA HIS A 116 2.88 -31.65 0.02
C HIS A 116 4.14 -30.88 -0.39
N CYS A 117 5.15 -30.82 0.49
CA CYS A 117 6.37 -30.05 0.23
C CYS A 117 7.50 -30.97 -0.28
N GLU A 118 8.05 -30.63 -1.42
CA GLU A 118 9.21 -31.33 -2.01
C GLU A 118 10.54 -31.00 -1.31
N TYR A 119 10.56 -29.94 -0.48
CA TYR A 119 11.79 -29.46 0.15
C TYR A 119 11.96 -30.07 1.53
N SER A 120 13.18 -30.51 1.84
CA SER A 120 13.54 -31.11 3.14
C SER A 120 13.47 -30.14 4.31
N SER A 121 13.53 -28.83 4.04
CA SER A 121 13.40 -27.77 5.06
C SER A 121 12.53 -26.63 4.53
N CYS A 122 11.61 -26.16 5.37
CA CYS A 122 10.79 -25.00 5.05
C CYS A 122 11.54 -23.70 5.41
N PRO A 123 11.73 -22.76 4.47
CA PRO A 123 12.44 -21.50 4.74
C PRO A 123 11.73 -20.60 5.76
N PHE A 124 10.46 -20.87 6.06
CA PHE A 124 9.65 -20.03 6.96
C PHE A 124 9.44 -20.64 8.35
N ILE A 125 9.67 -21.96 8.54
CA ILE A 125 9.17 -22.69 9.72
C ILE A 125 9.61 -22.11 11.06
N ASN A 126 10.85 -21.65 11.13
CA ASN A 126 11.44 -21.10 12.35
C ASN A 126 11.39 -19.56 12.43
N ASN A 127 10.80 -18.93 11.41
CA ASN A 127 10.83 -17.48 11.23
C ASN A 127 9.44 -16.85 11.30
N ILE A 128 8.45 -17.56 11.86
CA ILE A 128 7.10 -17.04 12.10
C ILE A 128 6.93 -16.83 13.60
N HIS A 129 6.74 -15.57 13.99
CA HIS A 129 6.59 -15.17 15.39
C HIS A 129 5.21 -14.58 15.62
N VAL A 130 4.52 -15.03 16.66
CA VAL A 130 3.23 -14.50 17.07
C VAL A 130 3.36 -13.91 18.47
N GLY A 131 2.98 -12.63 18.60
CA GLY A 131 2.98 -11.88 19.85
C GLY A 131 1.57 -11.53 20.33
N ALA A 132 1.46 -11.20 21.63
CA ALA A 132 0.22 -10.72 22.26
C ALA A 132 0.52 -9.42 23.01
N TYR A 133 0.98 -8.39 22.30
CA TYR A 133 1.44 -7.13 22.87
C TYR A 133 0.47 -5.99 22.56
N ASP A 134 0.45 -4.98 23.44
CA ASP A 134 -0.11 -3.69 23.06
C ASP A 134 0.70 -3.09 21.90
N PHE A 135 0.01 -2.52 20.89
CA PHE A 135 0.69 -2.00 19.72
C PHE A 135 1.63 -0.83 20.05
N GLN A 136 1.23 0.07 20.96
CA GLN A 136 2.05 1.23 21.32
C GLN A 136 3.33 0.81 22.05
N GLU A 137 3.26 -0.24 22.87
CA GLU A 137 4.43 -0.82 23.51
C GLU A 137 5.31 -1.56 22.49
N LEU A 138 4.68 -2.31 21.60
CA LEU A 138 5.39 -3.08 20.56
C LEU A 138 6.18 -2.20 19.62
N ILE A 139 5.58 -1.11 19.10
CA ILE A 139 6.22 -0.21 18.16
C ILE A 139 7.39 0.58 18.78
N GLN A 140 7.41 0.70 20.11
CA GLN A 140 8.50 1.30 20.88
C GLN A 140 9.56 0.26 21.34
N ASN A 141 9.30 -1.03 21.13
CA ASN A 141 10.22 -2.08 21.55
C ASN A 141 11.57 -1.96 20.82
N GLU A 142 12.67 -2.13 21.54
CA GLU A 142 14.02 -2.00 21.02
C GLU A 142 14.29 -2.95 19.83
N LYS A 143 13.82 -4.21 19.90
CA LYS A 143 14.02 -5.18 18.81
C LYS A 143 13.31 -4.75 17.54
N VAL A 144 12.09 -4.22 17.66
CA VAL A 144 11.33 -3.68 16.52
C VAL A 144 12.05 -2.45 15.96
N ASN A 145 12.53 -1.55 16.80
CA ASN A 145 13.28 -0.37 16.38
C ASN A 145 14.59 -0.74 15.66
N ASN A 146 15.32 -1.73 16.14
CA ASN A 146 16.53 -2.23 15.50
C ASN A 146 16.25 -2.80 14.11
N VAL A 147 15.12 -3.49 13.93
CA VAL A 147 14.68 -3.96 12.61
C VAL A 147 14.30 -2.78 11.72
N LEU A 148 13.47 -1.85 12.21
CA LEU A 148 12.99 -0.72 11.43
C LEU A 148 14.13 0.19 10.95
N SER A 149 15.16 0.41 11.76
CA SER A 149 16.30 1.28 11.43
C SER A 149 17.33 0.63 10.50
N ASN A 150 17.28 -0.68 10.29
CA ASN A 150 18.31 -1.40 9.52
C ASN A 150 18.16 -1.18 8.01
N LYS A 151 19.21 -0.66 7.37
CA LYS A 151 19.26 -0.33 5.94
C LYS A 151 19.39 -1.55 5.01
N SER A 152 19.78 -2.71 5.54
CA SER A 152 19.92 -3.97 4.77
C SER A 152 18.66 -4.83 4.80
N TYR A 153 17.62 -4.40 5.51
CA TYR A 153 16.36 -5.11 5.66
C TYR A 153 15.27 -4.47 4.80
N GLY A 154 14.53 -5.29 4.06
CA GLY A 154 13.26 -4.88 3.47
C GLY A 154 12.13 -5.12 4.48
N LYS A 155 11.20 -4.19 4.59
CA LYS A 155 10.11 -4.27 5.57
C LYS A 155 8.77 -3.95 4.92
N PHE A 156 7.79 -4.83 5.16
CA PHE A 156 6.39 -4.62 4.84
C PHE A 156 5.59 -4.61 6.13
N VAL A 157 4.92 -3.50 6.42
CA VAL A 157 4.19 -3.32 7.68
C VAL A 157 2.71 -3.10 7.39
N LEU A 158 1.89 -4.07 7.80
CA LEU A 158 0.45 -4.01 7.73
C LEU A 158 -0.11 -3.58 9.09
N LEU A 159 -0.98 -2.55 9.08
CA LEU A 159 -1.52 -1.90 10.26
C LEU A 159 -3.04 -1.81 10.14
N ASP A 160 -3.73 -2.97 10.25
CA ASP A 160 -5.19 -3.07 10.15
C ASP A 160 -5.87 -2.73 11.50
N GLN A 161 -5.62 -1.51 11.97
CA GLN A 161 -6.15 -1.05 13.26
C GLN A 161 -7.68 -0.95 13.29
N TYR A 162 -8.26 -1.20 14.44
CA TYR A 162 -9.66 -0.86 14.69
C TYR A 162 -9.78 0.63 15.05
N GLY A 163 -10.46 1.41 14.18
CA GLY A 163 -10.64 2.85 14.39
C GLY A 163 -9.54 3.71 13.76
N PHE A 164 -8.91 4.62 14.55
CA PHE A 164 -7.93 5.57 14.01
C PHE A 164 -6.77 5.92 14.95
N LYS A 165 -6.86 5.56 16.23
CA LYS A 165 -5.99 6.11 17.29
C LYS A 165 -4.58 5.54 17.36
N GLN A 166 -4.35 4.37 16.76
CA GLN A 166 -3.09 3.66 16.93
C GLN A 166 -1.96 4.23 16.06
N ILE A 167 -2.30 4.78 14.90
CA ILE A 167 -1.33 5.35 13.96
C ILE A 167 -1.32 6.88 14.12
N ASN A 168 -0.74 7.36 15.20
CA ASN A 168 -0.52 8.77 15.44
C ASN A 168 0.69 9.31 14.67
N ASP A 169 0.95 10.61 14.79
CA ASP A 169 2.04 11.29 14.10
C ASP A 169 3.40 10.68 14.42
N GLU A 170 3.65 10.30 15.68
CA GLU A 170 4.91 9.69 16.10
C GLU A 170 5.13 8.34 15.40
N VAL A 171 4.10 7.49 15.36
CA VAL A 171 4.15 6.20 14.66
C VAL A 171 4.35 6.41 13.16
N PHE A 172 3.60 7.35 12.56
CA PHE A 172 3.75 7.67 11.14
C PHE A 172 5.16 8.16 10.81
N LEU A 173 5.68 9.13 11.57
CA LEU A 173 7.04 9.64 11.40
C LEU A 173 8.11 8.56 11.60
N LYS A 174 7.91 7.64 12.55
CA LYS A 174 8.78 6.48 12.73
C LYS A 174 8.81 5.60 11.47
N LEU A 175 7.65 5.31 10.88
CA LEU A 175 7.55 4.46 9.69
C LEU A 175 8.21 5.14 8.47
N ILE A 176 7.93 6.40 8.20
CA ILE A 176 8.52 7.10 7.05
C ILE A 176 10.03 7.32 7.21
N ASN A 177 10.56 7.34 8.44
CA ASN A 177 11.99 7.43 8.72
C ASN A 177 12.70 6.06 8.68
N SER A 178 11.94 4.98 8.59
CA SER A 178 12.49 3.63 8.50
C SER A 178 12.90 3.31 7.06
N PRO A 179 14.19 3.04 6.76
CA PRO A 179 14.66 2.80 5.42
C PRO A 179 14.06 1.50 4.85
N LYS A 180 13.76 1.48 3.53
CA LYS A 180 13.23 0.30 2.81
C LYS A 180 12.01 -0.30 3.51
N THR A 181 11.12 0.57 3.99
CA THR A 181 9.90 0.20 4.69
C THR A 181 8.71 0.72 3.90
N ASP A 182 7.89 -0.22 3.43
CA ASP A 182 6.58 0.08 2.87
C ASP A 182 5.51 -0.35 3.86
N PHE A 183 4.47 0.43 4.00
CA PHE A 183 3.38 0.14 4.93
C PHE A 183 2.01 0.37 4.33
N ILE A 184 1.03 -0.34 4.86
CA ILE A 184 -0.39 -0.07 4.61
C ILE A 184 -1.08 0.06 5.97
N PHE A 185 -1.82 1.14 6.18
CA PHE A 185 -2.68 1.23 7.35
C PHE A 185 -4.12 1.55 7.00
N PHE A 186 -5.02 0.98 7.81
CA PHE A 186 -6.44 1.18 7.72
C PHE A 186 -6.90 2.27 8.69
N ILE A 187 -7.82 3.14 8.24
CA ILE A 187 -8.34 4.23 9.05
C ILE A 187 -9.83 4.47 8.81
N ALA A 188 -10.58 4.69 9.89
CA ALA A 188 -12.03 4.91 9.86
C ALA A 188 -12.37 6.36 9.44
N SER A 189 -12.19 6.71 8.17
CA SER A 189 -12.27 8.07 7.63
C SER A 189 -13.61 8.75 7.88
N SER A 190 -14.72 8.05 7.68
CA SER A 190 -16.06 8.61 7.97
C SER A 190 -16.30 8.91 9.43
N PHE A 191 -15.69 8.13 10.34
CA PHE A 191 -15.78 8.41 11.77
C PHE A 191 -15.08 9.72 12.10
N ILE A 192 -13.85 9.89 11.60
CA ILE A 192 -13.04 11.11 11.80
C ILE A 192 -13.81 12.33 11.28
N ARG A 193 -14.32 12.29 10.05
CA ARG A 193 -15.10 13.38 9.46
C ARG A 193 -16.33 13.75 10.30
N ARG A 194 -17.14 12.75 10.70
CA ARG A 194 -18.38 12.99 11.46
C ARG A 194 -18.14 13.51 12.87
N PHE A 195 -17.05 13.12 13.47
CA PHE A 195 -16.71 13.47 14.86
C PHE A 195 -15.49 14.38 14.96
N LYS A 196 -15.24 15.21 13.92
CA LYS A 196 -14.09 16.10 13.84
C LYS A 196 -13.95 17.07 15.03
N THR A 197 -15.04 17.42 15.69
CA THR A 197 -15.06 18.30 16.88
C THR A 197 -14.95 17.53 18.21
N LEU A 198 -14.92 16.19 18.17
CA LEU A 198 -14.79 15.38 19.37
C LEU A 198 -13.33 15.49 19.89
N GLY A 199 -13.15 15.72 21.19
CA GLY A 199 -11.84 15.90 21.80
C GLY A 199 -10.83 14.81 21.45
N ALA A 200 -11.26 13.54 21.33
CA ALA A 200 -10.39 12.46 20.91
C ALA A 200 -9.90 12.56 19.45
N VAL A 201 -10.66 13.21 18.57
CA VAL A 201 -10.29 13.44 17.17
C VAL A 201 -9.43 14.69 17.06
N THR A 202 -9.82 15.78 17.74
CA THR A 202 -9.05 17.03 17.73
C THR A 202 -7.66 16.85 18.35
N THR A 203 -7.56 16.09 19.44
CA THR A 203 -6.24 15.76 20.05
C THR A 203 -5.38 14.91 19.10
N TYR A 204 -5.98 13.98 18.38
CA TYR A 204 -5.26 13.12 17.43
C TYR A 204 -4.71 13.91 16.22
N PHE A 205 -5.44 14.90 15.73
CA PHE A 205 -5.07 15.70 14.56
C PHE A 205 -4.63 17.13 14.94
N HIS A 206 -4.02 17.35 16.09
CA HIS A 206 -3.50 18.65 16.52
C HIS A 206 -4.39 19.86 16.16
N ASP A 207 -5.47 20.00 16.88
CA ASP A 207 -6.36 21.19 16.83
C ASP A 207 -6.86 21.62 15.44
N ASN A 208 -7.66 20.75 14.80
CA ASN A 208 -8.40 21.06 13.56
C ASN A 208 -7.57 21.26 12.27
N SER A 209 -6.39 20.66 12.16
CA SER A 209 -5.56 20.72 10.95
C SER A 209 -6.19 20.04 9.72
N ILE A 210 -7.25 19.22 9.90
CA ILE A 210 -7.96 18.59 8.78
C ILE A 210 -9.22 19.37 8.42
N VAL A 211 -9.28 19.84 7.17
CA VAL A 211 -10.46 20.46 6.59
C VAL A 211 -11.18 19.43 5.70
N PHE A 212 -12.43 19.09 6.06
CA PHE A 212 -13.28 18.23 5.24
C PHE A 212 -14.22 19.06 4.40
N ASP A 213 -14.35 18.75 3.12
CA ASP A 213 -15.42 19.25 2.28
C ASP A 213 -16.73 18.48 2.59
N GLU A 214 -17.65 19.12 3.30
CA GLU A 214 -18.90 18.48 3.72
C GLU A 214 -19.84 18.17 2.52
N SER A 215 -19.64 18.85 1.38
CA SER A 215 -20.37 18.56 0.14
C SER A 215 -19.90 17.28 -0.52
N LYS A 216 -18.68 16.78 -0.16
CA LYS A 216 -18.02 15.63 -0.77
C LYS A 216 -17.62 14.56 0.24
N PRO A 217 -18.56 13.94 0.95
CA PRO A 217 -18.25 12.98 2.00
C PRO A 217 -17.44 11.77 1.52
N LYS A 218 -17.54 11.42 0.23
CA LYS A 218 -16.77 10.33 -0.40
C LYS A 218 -15.26 10.62 -0.40
N GLU A 219 -14.86 11.89 -0.39
CA GLU A 219 -13.45 12.32 -0.49
C GLU A 219 -12.76 12.48 0.88
N CYS A 220 -13.42 12.11 1.99
CA CYS A 220 -12.86 12.32 3.33
C CYS A 220 -11.49 11.64 3.54
N HIS A 221 -11.18 10.57 2.81
CA HIS A 221 -9.88 9.92 2.86
C HIS A 221 -8.76 10.80 2.26
N ARG A 222 -9.08 11.63 1.24
CA ARG A 222 -8.11 12.57 0.65
C ARG A 222 -7.62 13.56 1.69
N ALA A 223 -8.53 14.18 2.43
CA ALA A 223 -8.19 15.13 3.50
C ALA A 223 -7.28 14.48 4.59
N ILE A 224 -7.57 13.22 4.94
CA ILE A 224 -6.75 12.48 5.91
C ILE A 224 -5.37 12.16 5.31
N THR A 225 -5.32 11.75 4.06
CA THR A 225 -4.05 11.47 3.37
C THR A 225 -3.20 12.74 3.24
N ASP A 226 -3.83 13.88 2.96
CA ASP A 226 -3.16 15.18 2.88
C ASP A 226 -2.63 15.64 4.26
N TYR A 227 -3.36 15.34 5.34
CA TYR A 227 -2.84 15.53 6.68
C TYR A 227 -1.54 14.76 6.90
N PHE A 228 -1.53 13.45 6.66
CA PHE A 228 -0.30 12.65 6.80
C PHE A 228 0.80 13.10 5.84
N ARG A 229 0.44 13.54 4.64
CA ARG A 229 1.39 14.12 3.69
C ARG A 229 2.03 15.41 4.21
N SER A 230 1.28 16.24 4.92
CA SER A 230 1.82 17.47 5.52
C SER A 230 2.82 17.23 6.65
N LEU A 231 2.83 16.04 7.25
CA LEU A 231 3.82 15.64 8.26
C LEU A 231 5.16 15.20 7.66
N ILE A 232 5.21 14.95 6.34
CA ILE A 232 6.46 14.54 5.68
C ILE A 232 7.37 15.77 5.58
N PRO A 233 8.63 15.72 6.09
CA PRO A 233 9.58 16.79 5.93
C PRO A 233 9.77 17.20 4.46
N THR A 234 9.91 18.48 4.18
CA THR A 234 9.98 19.02 2.80
C THR A 234 11.21 18.57 2.03
N ASP A 235 12.27 18.20 2.72
CA ASP A 235 13.51 17.66 2.17
C ASP A 235 13.49 16.14 1.96
N LYS A 236 12.37 15.49 2.34
CA LYS A 236 12.22 14.04 2.28
C LYS A 236 11.34 13.62 1.10
N GLU A 237 11.92 12.86 0.17
CA GLU A 237 11.14 12.19 -0.86
C GLU A 237 10.40 11.00 -0.26
N TYR A 238 9.07 11.09 -0.25
CA TYR A 238 8.19 10.03 0.24
C TYR A 238 6.84 10.08 -0.49
N TYR A 239 6.27 8.92 -0.77
CA TYR A 239 5.04 8.78 -1.54
C TYR A 239 3.93 8.22 -0.65
N LEU A 240 2.77 8.89 -0.64
CA LEU A 240 1.54 8.43 -0.02
C LEU A 240 0.42 8.39 -1.03
N HIS A 241 -0.33 7.31 -1.04
CA HIS A 241 -1.59 7.21 -1.75
C HIS A 241 -2.60 6.42 -0.93
N SER A 242 -3.89 6.68 -1.17
CA SER A 242 -4.96 6.02 -0.43
C SER A 242 -5.98 5.39 -1.36
N PHE A 243 -6.57 4.29 -0.90
CA PHE A 243 -7.73 3.66 -1.52
C PHE A 243 -8.89 3.67 -0.52
N THR A 244 -10.06 4.14 -0.94
CA THR A 244 -11.26 4.19 -0.11
C THR A 244 -12.10 2.95 -0.29
N ILE A 245 -12.51 2.35 0.81
CA ILE A 245 -13.52 1.29 0.83
C ILE A 245 -14.81 1.87 1.39
N GLN A 246 -15.83 1.95 0.55
CA GLN A 246 -17.20 2.29 0.96
C GLN A 246 -17.87 1.04 1.52
N LYS A 247 -18.46 1.18 2.71
CA LYS A 247 -19.29 0.16 3.38
C LYS A 247 -20.60 0.78 3.83
N GLY A 248 -21.67 0.54 3.07
CA GLY A 248 -22.92 1.25 3.27
C GLY A 248 -22.71 2.77 3.17
N SER A 249 -23.04 3.52 4.22
CA SER A 249 -22.81 4.96 4.31
C SER A 249 -21.44 5.37 4.87
N ASN A 250 -20.57 4.42 5.19
CA ASN A 250 -19.27 4.69 5.78
C ASN A 250 -18.15 4.56 4.75
N TYR A 251 -17.11 5.36 4.93
CA TYR A 251 -15.88 5.34 4.14
C TYR A 251 -14.70 5.05 5.04
N TYR A 252 -13.82 4.16 4.59
CA TYR A 252 -12.60 3.76 5.26
C TYR A 252 -11.43 3.96 4.31
N GLY A 253 -10.31 4.47 4.80
CA GLY A 253 -9.11 4.66 4.00
C GLY A 253 -8.11 3.52 4.23
N LEU A 254 -7.54 3.00 3.15
CA LEU A 254 -6.29 2.27 3.15
C LEU A 254 -5.22 3.25 2.69
N ILE A 255 -4.27 3.60 3.55
CA ILE A 255 -3.17 4.52 3.21
C ILE A 255 -1.89 3.70 3.08
N PHE A 256 -1.31 3.76 1.89
CA PHE A 256 -0.02 3.16 1.57
C PHE A 256 1.07 4.21 1.58
N GLY A 257 2.24 3.86 2.14
CA GLY A 257 3.42 4.69 2.13
C GLY A 257 4.67 3.95 1.67
N SER A 258 5.47 4.63 0.82
CA SER A 258 6.75 4.12 0.32
C SER A 258 7.74 5.26 0.11
N ASN A 259 9.01 5.00 0.37
CA ASN A 259 10.11 5.92 0.05
C ASN A 259 10.70 5.68 -1.35
N HIS A 260 10.05 4.87 -2.19
CA HIS A 260 10.54 4.53 -3.53
C HIS A 260 9.41 4.57 -4.55
N THR A 261 9.68 5.18 -5.71
CA THR A 261 8.73 5.29 -6.83
C THR A 261 8.18 3.93 -7.27
N LEU A 262 9.00 2.87 -7.26
CA LEU A 262 8.54 1.52 -7.63
C LEU A 262 7.53 0.96 -6.62
N GLY A 263 7.71 1.20 -5.32
CA GLY A 263 6.73 0.79 -4.30
C GLY A 263 5.38 1.45 -4.54
N MET A 264 5.39 2.76 -4.83
CA MET A 264 4.17 3.49 -5.17
C MET A 264 3.54 2.99 -6.49
N GLU A 265 4.33 2.75 -7.55
CA GLU A 265 3.78 2.17 -8.80
C GLU A 265 3.08 0.85 -8.55
N LYS A 266 3.68 -0.05 -7.75
CA LYS A 266 3.10 -1.34 -7.41
C LYS A 266 1.76 -1.22 -6.68
N PHE A 267 1.66 -0.30 -5.74
CA PHE A 267 0.39 -0.01 -5.06
C PHE A 267 -0.65 0.58 -6.02
N LEU A 268 -0.27 1.56 -6.83
CA LEU A 268 -1.18 2.16 -7.82
C LEU A 268 -1.69 1.16 -8.84
N LYS A 269 -0.84 0.22 -9.29
CA LYS A 269 -1.27 -0.88 -10.17
C LYS A 269 -2.43 -1.67 -9.55
N VAL A 270 -2.36 -1.96 -8.24
CA VAL A 270 -3.47 -2.61 -7.53
C VAL A 270 -4.68 -1.69 -7.47
N CYS A 271 -4.52 -0.44 -7.08
CA CYS A 271 -5.63 0.53 -7.02
C CYS A 271 -6.37 0.66 -8.36
N TRP A 272 -5.64 0.80 -9.47
CA TRP A 272 -6.21 0.90 -10.81
C TRP A 272 -6.80 -0.42 -11.33
N SER A 273 -6.40 -1.57 -10.80
CA SER A 273 -7.08 -2.85 -11.10
C SER A 273 -8.41 -2.99 -10.37
N GLU A 274 -8.55 -2.40 -9.18
CA GLU A 274 -9.81 -2.39 -8.40
C GLU A 274 -10.78 -1.30 -8.86
N ASP A 275 -10.25 -0.16 -9.27
CA ASP A 275 -11.01 1.01 -9.72
C ASP A 275 -10.44 1.54 -11.04
N PRO A 276 -10.90 1.06 -12.19
CA PRO A 276 -10.43 1.53 -13.50
C PRO A 276 -10.75 3.00 -13.80
N LEU A 277 -11.66 3.63 -13.05
CA LEU A 277 -12.10 5.00 -13.26
C LEU A 277 -11.19 6.04 -12.57
N ALA A 278 -10.79 5.77 -11.34
CA ALA A 278 -10.03 6.74 -10.54
C ALA A 278 -8.80 6.14 -9.84
N GLY A 279 -8.74 4.81 -9.65
CA GLY A 279 -7.69 4.16 -8.87
C GLY A 279 -7.72 4.57 -7.39
N GLU A 280 -8.91 4.87 -6.84
CA GLU A 280 -9.03 5.43 -5.50
C GLU A 280 -10.11 4.81 -4.62
N SER A 281 -11.07 4.06 -5.19
CA SER A 281 -12.23 3.63 -4.40
C SER A 281 -12.99 2.48 -5.05
N ASN A 282 -13.68 1.68 -4.23
CA ASN A 282 -14.71 0.75 -4.71
C ASN A 282 -16.06 1.44 -5.03
N CYS A 283 -16.09 2.75 -5.06
CA CYS A 283 -17.27 3.53 -5.48
C CYS A 283 -16.86 4.63 -6.47
N ASN A 284 -17.83 5.09 -7.27
CA ASN A 284 -17.61 6.17 -8.22
C ASN A 284 -17.37 7.51 -7.50
N ILE A 285 -16.10 7.81 -7.22
CA ILE A 285 -15.70 8.94 -6.37
C ILE A 285 -15.72 10.26 -7.14
N ASN A 286 -15.36 10.24 -8.43
CA ASN A 286 -15.25 11.43 -9.30
C ASN A 286 -16.50 11.64 -10.17
N ASN A 287 -17.56 10.86 -9.97
CA ASN A 287 -18.75 10.84 -10.83
C ASN A 287 -18.41 10.60 -12.32
N ASP A 288 -17.46 9.69 -12.58
CA ASP A 288 -17.14 9.19 -13.90
C ASP A 288 -18.31 8.34 -14.45
N TYR A 289 -18.36 8.15 -15.77
CA TYR A 289 -19.31 7.25 -16.37
C TYR A 289 -19.00 5.80 -15.99
N GLU A 290 -19.97 5.08 -15.46
CA GLU A 290 -19.81 3.71 -14.99
C GLU A 290 -19.68 2.73 -16.16
N ILE A 291 -19.02 1.60 -15.90
CA ILE A 291 -18.91 0.47 -16.83
C ILE A 291 -20.33 0.00 -17.20
N GLY A 292 -20.60 -0.10 -18.49
CA GLY A 292 -21.92 -0.51 -19.01
C GLY A 292 -22.90 0.65 -19.27
N SER A 293 -22.57 1.90 -18.91
CA SER A 293 -23.35 3.05 -19.36
C SER A 293 -23.10 3.35 -20.83
N LEU A 294 -24.09 3.98 -21.50
CA LEU A 294 -23.99 4.37 -22.94
C LEU A 294 -22.78 5.28 -23.21
N PHE A 295 -22.36 6.04 -22.21
CA PHE A 295 -21.26 7.03 -22.33
C PHE A 295 -19.95 6.52 -21.74
N TYR A 296 -19.91 5.26 -21.28
CA TYR A 296 -18.68 4.69 -20.76
C TYR A 296 -17.63 4.54 -21.85
N ASN A 297 -16.47 5.11 -21.57
CA ASN A 297 -15.28 4.91 -22.37
C ASN A 297 -14.13 4.55 -21.42
N PRO A 298 -13.48 3.40 -21.55
CA PRO A 298 -12.38 2.99 -20.66
C PRO A 298 -11.18 3.95 -20.67
N THR A 299 -11.09 4.83 -21.66
CA THR A 299 -10.07 5.88 -21.74
C THR A 299 -10.53 7.22 -21.17
N SER A 300 -11.77 7.33 -20.71
CA SER A 300 -12.41 8.58 -20.29
C SER A 300 -12.43 8.82 -18.77
N SER A 301 -11.55 8.19 -18.01
CA SER A 301 -11.35 8.55 -16.61
C SER A 301 -11.08 10.05 -16.50
N ASN A 302 -11.93 10.77 -15.75
CA ASN A 302 -11.77 12.19 -15.50
C ASN A 302 -10.40 12.48 -14.89
N LYS A 303 -9.97 11.65 -13.94
CA LYS A 303 -8.65 11.76 -13.30
C LYS A 303 -7.51 11.64 -14.32
N LYS A 304 -7.53 10.63 -15.18
CA LYS A 304 -6.47 10.45 -16.21
C LYS A 304 -6.43 11.63 -17.18
N ARG A 305 -7.61 12.12 -17.60
CA ARG A 305 -7.71 13.30 -18.48
C ARG A 305 -7.14 14.55 -17.81
N ASP A 306 -7.54 14.81 -16.57
CA ASP A 306 -7.14 16.03 -15.86
C ASP A 306 -5.64 16.00 -15.54
N VAL A 307 -5.09 14.86 -15.09
CA VAL A 307 -3.65 14.67 -14.89
C VAL A 307 -2.89 14.79 -16.21
N SER A 308 -3.43 14.26 -17.32
CA SER A 308 -2.80 14.42 -18.64
C SER A 308 -2.70 15.89 -19.05
N ASN A 309 -3.75 16.67 -18.83
CA ASN A 309 -3.75 18.10 -19.11
C ASN A 309 -2.74 18.86 -18.24
N MET A 310 -2.67 18.51 -16.95
CA MET A 310 -1.68 19.09 -16.02
C MET A 310 -0.25 18.78 -16.45
N VAL A 311 0.06 17.53 -16.82
CA VAL A 311 1.39 17.11 -17.29
C VAL A 311 1.76 17.85 -18.56
N LYS A 312 0.85 17.91 -19.57
CA LYS A 312 1.08 18.64 -20.82
C LYS A 312 1.37 20.12 -20.54
N SER A 313 0.54 20.78 -19.71
CA SER A 313 0.76 22.18 -19.32
C SER A 313 2.12 22.39 -18.67
N LYS A 314 2.52 21.50 -17.72
CA LYS A 314 3.82 21.62 -17.04
C LYS A 314 5.00 21.39 -17.98
N ILE A 315 4.90 20.49 -18.94
CA ILE A 315 5.94 20.31 -19.99
C ILE A 315 6.04 21.58 -20.85
N LEU A 316 4.90 22.11 -21.32
CA LEU A 316 4.87 23.32 -22.15
C LEU A 316 5.39 24.57 -21.41
N ASN A 317 5.19 24.64 -20.10
CA ASN A 317 5.71 25.71 -19.25
C ASN A 317 7.15 25.46 -18.76
N LYS A 318 7.80 24.39 -19.20
CA LYS A 318 9.16 23.97 -18.77
C LYS A 318 9.27 23.71 -17.24
N GLU A 319 8.16 23.33 -16.59
CA GLU A 319 8.14 22.91 -15.19
C GLU A 319 8.46 21.41 -15.03
N ILE A 320 8.23 20.62 -16.08
CA ILE A 320 8.68 19.24 -16.22
C ILE A 320 9.61 19.20 -17.42
N THR A 321 10.88 18.97 -17.19
CA THR A 321 11.94 18.98 -18.18
C THR A 321 12.64 17.61 -18.32
N SER A 322 12.32 16.65 -17.44
CA SER A 322 12.89 15.30 -17.47
C SER A 322 11.85 14.22 -17.20
N ASN A 323 12.21 12.98 -17.57
CA ASN A 323 11.40 11.81 -17.25
C ASN A 323 11.28 11.56 -15.75
N ILE A 324 12.30 11.88 -14.97
CA ILE A 324 12.29 11.68 -13.52
C ILE A 324 11.28 12.62 -12.87
N GLU A 325 11.29 13.91 -13.24
CA GLU A 325 10.30 14.87 -12.75
C GLU A 325 8.87 14.47 -13.14
N GLY A 326 8.67 14.09 -14.38
CA GLY A 326 7.36 13.65 -14.88
C GLY A 326 6.85 12.39 -14.20
N LEU A 327 7.73 11.39 -13.99
CA LEU A 327 7.40 10.18 -13.23
C LEU A 327 6.93 10.52 -11.81
N LYS A 328 7.73 11.30 -11.08
CA LYS A 328 7.41 11.68 -9.70
C LYS A 328 6.09 12.46 -9.64
N PHE A 329 5.85 13.35 -10.60
CA PHE A 329 4.63 14.13 -10.66
C PHE A 329 3.38 13.25 -10.88
N VAL A 330 3.36 12.33 -11.84
CA VAL A 330 2.19 11.47 -12.07
C VAL A 330 1.94 10.51 -10.90
N LEU A 331 3.00 9.98 -10.29
CA LEU A 331 2.87 9.13 -9.09
C LEU A 331 2.29 9.90 -7.90
N SER A 332 2.69 11.16 -7.71
CA SER A 332 2.16 12.03 -6.63
C SER A 332 0.66 12.30 -6.78
N LEU A 333 0.14 12.27 -8.02
CA LEU A 333 -1.27 12.41 -8.34
C LEU A 333 -2.03 11.07 -8.38
N GLY A 334 -1.38 9.97 -8.01
CA GLY A 334 -2.00 8.65 -7.98
C GLY A 334 -2.26 8.06 -9.37
N CYS A 335 -1.42 8.38 -10.35
CA CYS A 335 -1.47 7.79 -11.68
C CYS A 335 -0.24 6.91 -11.95
N GLU A 336 -0.43 5.87 -12.76
CA GLU A 336 0.65 4.98 -13.14
C GLU A 336 1.63 5.65 -14.12
N PRO A 337 2.93 5.29 -14.11
CA PRO A 337 3.97 5.84 -14.99
C PRO A 337 3.64 5.76 -16.47
N LYS A 338 2.84 4.77 -16.87
CA LYS A 338 2.39 4.60 -18.26
C LYS A 338 1.71 5.86 -18.80
N LEU A 339 0.93 6.56 -17.97
CA LEU A 339 0.26 7.79 -18.37
C LEU A 339 1.25 8.86 -18.84
N PHE A 340 2.33 9.08 -18.08
CA PHE A 340 3.39 10.02 -18.47
C PHE A 340 4.07 9.61 -19.78
N VAL A 341 4.43 8.33 -19.92
CA VAL A 341 5.08 7.83 -21.14
C VAL A 341 4.18 8.03 -22.36
N ASP A 342 2.89 7.78 -22.22
CA ASP A 342 1.93 7.94 -23.35
C ASP A 342 1.75 9.42 -23.72
N ILE A 343 1.76 10.35 -22.74
CA ILE A 343 1.72 11.80 -22.99
C ILE A 343 2.98 12.25 -23.75
N VAL A 344 4.16 11.82 -23.32
CA VAL A 344 5.41 12.19 -24.01
C VAL A 344 5.43 11.65 -25.44
N LYS A 345 4.97 10.41 -25.67
CA LYS A 345 4.83 9.86 -27.03
C LYS A 345 3.91 10.72 -27.90
N GLU A 346 2.78 11.15 -27.34
CA GLU A 346 1.82 12.01 -28.07
C GLU A 346 2.47 13.35 -28.46
N LEU A 347 3.16 14.02 -27.52
CA LEU A 347 3.82 15.30 -27.78
C LEU A 347 4.97 15.17 -28.81
N ILE A 348 5.69 14.05 -28.82
CA ILE A 348 6.70 13.75 -29.85
C ILE A 348 6.01 13.59 -31.23
N ALA A 349 4.93 12.80 -31.28
CA ALA A 349 4.19 12.56 -32.51
C ALA A 349 3.58 13.86 -33.12
N GLN A 350 3.19 14.80 -32.27
CA GLN A 350 2.70 16.13 -32.63
C GLN A 350 3.84 17.11 -32.95
N ASN A 351 5.10 16.69 -32.89
CA ASN A 351 6.29 17.53 -33.13
C ASN A 351 6.40 18.75 -32.21
N ILE A 352 5.84 18.64 -30.99
CA ILE A 352 5.87 19.70 -29.96
C ILE A 352 7.15 19.60 -29.12
N VAL A 353 7.63 18.38 -28.85
CA VAL A 353 8.84 18.15 -28.09
C VAL A 353 9.79 17.22 -28.84
N GLU A 354 11.07 17.31 -28.48
CA GLU A 354 12.08 16.32 -28.80
C GLU A 354 12.76 15.82 -27.51
N ILE A 355 13.45 14.70 -27.61
CA ILE A 355 14.09 14.05 -26.48
C ILE A 355 15.61 14.11 -26.65
N ASP A 356 16.27 14.64 -25.64
CA ASP A 356 17.72 14.53 -25.49
C ASP A 356 18.02 13.36 -24.54
N GLY A 357 18.67 12.34 -25.05
CA GLY A 357 18.91 11.07 -24.37
C GLY A 357 18.13 9.88 -24.95
N THR A 358 18.11 8.78 -24.23
CA THR A 358 17.42 7.55 -24.67
C THR A 358 15.99 7.51 -24.16
N PHE A 359 15.04 7.67 -25.08
CA PHE A 359 13.63 7.60 -24.73
C PHE A 359 13.20 6.17 -24.34
N ASN A 360 12.84 5.99 -23.08
CA ASN A 360 12.26 4.74 -22.61
C ASN A 360 10.75 4.71 -22.89
N ARG A 361 10.34 3.81 -23.80
CA ARG A 361 8.94 3.65 -24.22
C ARG A 361 8.12 2.73 -23.34
N THR A 362 8.77 2.07 -22.36
CA THR A 362 8.11 1.11 -21.47
C THR A 362 8.03 1.66 -20.05
N SER A 363 6.84 1.63 -19.45
CA SER A 363 6.66 2.06 -18.06
C SER A 363 7.38 1.15 -17.06
N SER A 364 7.52 -0.14 -17.37
CA SER A 364 8.14 -1.12 -16.46
C SER A 364 9.60 -0.85 -16.09
N ASN A 365 10.33 -0.11 -16.96
CA ASN A 365 11.74 0.20 -16.75
C ASN A 365 12.00 1.66 -16.35
N ILE A 366 10.95 2.47 -16.20
CA ILE A 366 11.10 3.91 -15.98
C ILE A 366 11.88 4.24 -14.69
N HIS A 367 11.77 3.43 -13.65
CA HIS A 367 12.52 3.60 -12.40
C HIS A 367 14.02 3.29 -12.51
N ARG A 368 14.43 2.64 -13.59
CA ARG A 368 15.82 2.24 -13.88
C ARG A 368 16.36 2.91 -15.13
N ALA A 369 15.50 3.66 -15.84
CA ALA A 369 15.89 4.35 -17.04
C ALA A 369 16.92 5.44 -16.71
N SER A 370 17.88 5.62 -17.61
CA SER A 370 18.69 6.82 -17.60
C SER A 370 17.80 8.04 -17.73
N GLU A 371 18.21 9.14 -17.13
CA GLU A 371 17.51 10.41 -17.30
C GLU A 371 17.56 10.83 -18.76
N TYR A 372 16.44 11.26 -19.28
CA TYR A 372 16.34 11.98 -20.55
C TYR A 372 15.63 13.30 -20.34
N HIS A 373 16.00 14.30 -21.15
CA HIS A 373 15.40 15.61 -21.09
C HIS A 373 14.38 15.82 -22.20
N ILE A 374 13.34 16.59 -21.89
CA ILE A 374 12.25 16.96 -22.79
C ILE A 374 12.50 18.40 -23.24
N ILE A 375 12.74 18.59 -24.53
CA ILE A 375 13.04 19.89 -25.12
C ILE A 375 11.85 20.32 -25.98
N LEU A 376 11.35 21.54 -25.74
CA LEU A 376 10.33 22.14 -26.58
C LEU A 376 10.95 22.54 -27.92
N LYS A 377 10.22 22.28 -29.00
CA LYS A 377 10.59 22.73 -30.36
C LYS A 377 10.09 24.10 -30.68
#